data_cccf25508e9769c72a75666000b67942
#
_entry.id   cccf25508e9769c72a75666000b67942
#
_cell.length_a   1.000
_cell.length_b   1.000
_cell.length_c   1.000
_cell.angle_alpha   90.00
_cell.angle_beta   90.00
_cell.angle_gamma   90.00
#
_symmetry.space_group_name_H-M   'P 1'
#
loop_
_entity.id
_entity.type
_entity.pdbx_description
1 polymer ?
#
loop_
_entity_poly.entity_id
_entity_poly.type
_entity_poly.pdbx_seq_one_letter_code
_entity_poly.pdbx_strand_id
1 'polypeptide(L)'
;MVSCRLPLAAVIVLATTPVAAQTGVDWRPAGGDLFVGVVPEATAPEAPGLEAVSVADLDQPFAEAIADAADRHGLDRKLLHALVVVESAYRAQTCSHAGACGLTQLMPGTAADLGVRDRFDPHENLRGGADYLARQILRFGDLRLALAAYNSGPGRVARLGRIPDITETRNYVVSVIDCYLALTAGRGVRSSRECAPAEAGL
;
A
#
# COMPACT_ATOMS: atom_id res chain seq x y z
N MET A 1 5.78 78.00 4.25
CA MET A 1 4.63 77.26 4.77
C MET A 1 4.24 76.21 3.73
N VAL A 2 4.75 74.99 3.89
CA VAL A 2 4.50 73.89 2.98
C VAL A 2 3.63 72.88 3.74
N SER A 3 2.37 72.77 3.31
CA SER A 3 1.37 71.89 3.93
C SER A 3 1.54 70.46 3.38
N CYS A 4 2.01 69.54 4.20
CA CYS A 4 2.17 68.15 3.88
C CYS A 4 0.83 67.42 4.16
N ARG A 5 0.14 66.96 3.10
CA ARG A 5 -1.05 66.11 3.20
C ARG A 5 -0.61 64.65 3.11
N LEU A 6 -0.82 63.88 4.19
CA LEU A 6 -0.67 62.42 4.19
C LEU A 6 -1.89 61.76 3.45
N PRO A 7 -1.66 60.72 2.64
CA PRO A 7 -2.77 59.94 2.11
C PRO A 7 -3.28 58.93 3.11
N LEU A 8 -4.59 58.78 3.21
CA LEU A 8 -5.32 57.76 3.95
C LEU A 8 -5.00 56.38 3.34
N ALA A 9 -4.39 55.51 4.12
CA ALA A 9 -4.22 54.10 3.73
C ALA A 9 -5.54 53.33 3.96
N ALA A 10 -6.14 52.84 2.86
CA ALA A 10 -7.27 51.93 2.94
C ALA A 10 -6.83 50.56 3.39
N VAL A 11 -7.32 50.12 4.56
CA VAL A 11 -7.12 48.75 5.05
C VAL A 11 -8.09 47.85 4.33
N ILE A 12 -7.59 47.02 3.41
CA ILE A 12 -8.35 45.94 2.79
C ILE A 12 -8.33 44.75 3.78
N VAL A 13 -9.48 44.51 4.39
CA VAL A 13 -9.71 43.29 5.18
C VAL A 13 -10.02 42.14 4.21
N LEU A 14 -9.04 41.30 3.97
CA LEU A 14 -9.24 40.02 3.25
C LEU A 14 -9.98 39.07 4.16
N ALA A 15 -11.25 38.83 3.89
CA ALA A 15 -12.03 37.76 4.51
C ALA A 15 -11.48 36.41 4.04
N THR A 16 -10.79 35.70 4.95
CA THR A 16 -10.39 34.33 4.74
C THR A 16 -11.61 33.42 4.96
N THR A 17 -12.19 32.92 3.86
CA THR A 17 -13.16 31.83 3.93
C THR A 17 -12.42 30.55 4.28
N PRO A 18 -12.88 29.74 5.26
CA PRO A 18 -12.28 28.47 5.55
C PRO A 18 -12.51 27.52 4.37
N VAL A 19 -11.42 27.03 3.76
CA VAL A 19 -11.46 25.89 2.84
C VAL A 19 -11.85 24.69 3.66
N ALA A 20 -13.07 24.19 3.46
CA ALA A 20 -13.48 22.91 4.02
C ALA A 20 -12.59 21.82 3.41
N ALA A 21 -11.87 21.12 4.28
CA ALA A 21 -11.12 19.93 3.90
C ALA A 21 -12.09 18.88 3.36
N GLN A 22 -12.09 18.66 2.06
CA GLN A 22 -12.78 17.54 1.45
C GLN A 22 -11.93 16.28 1.68
N THR A 23 -12.15 15.63 2.81
CA THR A 23 -11.64 14.30 3.09
C THR A 23 -12.68 13.28 2.63
N GLY A 24 -12.51 12.74 1.44
CA GLY A 24 -13.32 11.65 0.94
C GLY A 24 -13.36 11.64 -0.58
N VAL A 25 -12.59 10.75 -1.18
CA VAL A 25 -12.76 10.46 -2.60
C VAL A 25 -14.07 9.69 -2.76
N ASP A 26 -15.08 10.31 -3.37
CA ASP A 26 -16.34 9.64 -3.69
C ASP A 26 -16.14 8.74 -4.92
N TRP A 27 -16.14 7.43 -4.70
CA TRP A 27 -15.98 6.41 -5.73
C TRP A 27 -17.27 6.08 -6.49
N ARG A 28 -18.40 6.70 -6.13
CA ARG A 28 -19.71 6.44 -6.76
C ARG A 28 -19.79 6.72 -8.27
N PRO A 29 -19.01 7.64 -8.86
CA PRO A 29 -19.08 7.88 -10.31
C PRO A 29 -18.34 6.84 -11.17
N ALA A 30 -17.50 5.97 -10.58
CA ALA A 30 -16.70 4.99 -11.33
C ALA A 30 -17.40 3.64 -11.56
N GLY A 31 -18.52 3.38 -10.89
CA GLY A 31 -19.35 2.20 -11.08
C GLY A 31 -20.72 2.61 -11.61
N GLY A 32 -20.90 2.55 -12.93
CA GLY A 32 -22.21 2.80 -13.56
C GLY A 32 -23.31 1.89 -12.99
N ASP A 33 -24.58 2.28 -13.21
CA ASP A 33 -25.87 1.77 -12.72
C ASP A 33 -26.14 0.25 -12.81
N LEU A 34 -25.15 -0.61 -12.61
CA LEU A 34 -25.31 -2.07 -12.68
C LEU A 34 -25.93 -2.71 -11.42
N PHE A 35 -26.19 -1.92 -10.37
CA PHE A 35 -26.74 -2.41 -9.10
C PHE A 35 -27.96 -1.65 -8.58
N VAL A 36 -28.73 -0.99 -9.45
CA VAL A 36 -30.03 -0.45 -9.06
C VAL A 36 -31.08 -1.54 -9.16
N GLY A 37 -30.99 -2.54 -8.30
CA GLY A 37 -32.11 -3.39 -7.95
C GLY A 37 -32.74 -2.85 -6.68
N VAL A 38 -34.03 -2.51 -6.73
CA VAL A 38 -34.85 -2.19 -5.54
C VAL A 38 -34.77 -3.37 -4.59
N VAL A 39 -33.93 -3.28 -3.55
CA VAL A 39 -33.94 -4.24 -2.46
C VAL A 39 -35.10 -3.84 -1.53
N PRO A 40 -36.14 -4.67 -1.32
CA PRO A 40 -37.11 -4.40 -0.29
C PRO A 40 -36.38 -4.43 1.05
N GLU A 41 -36.72 -3.45 1.90
CA GLU A 41 -36.21 -3.32 3.26
C GLU A 41 -36.67 -4.54 4.08
N ALA A 42 -35.90 -5.63 3.96
CA ALA A 42 -36.01 -6.75 4.88
C ALA A 42 -35.00 -6.46 6.00
N THR A 43 -35.52 -6.24 7.22
CA THR A 43 -34.75 -6.30 8.45
C THR A 43 -33.98 -7.62 8.46
N ALA A 44 -32.73 -7.58 7.98
CA ALA A 44 -31.83 -8.71 8.09
C ALA A 44 -31.56 -8.97 9.58
N PRO A 45 -31.67 -10.21 10.07
CA PRO A 45 -31.20 -10.54 11.40
C PRO A 45 -29.71 -10.16 11.46
N GLU A 46 -29.35 -9.44 12.53
CA GLU A 46 -27.97 -9.10 12.86
C GLU A 46 -27.16 -10.40 12.86
N ALA A 47 -26.39 -10.64 11.81
CA ALA A 47 -25.44 -11.76 11.78
C ALA A 47 -24.48 -11.53 12.94
N PRO A 48 -24.15 -12.56 13.77
CA PRO A 48 -23.16 -12.42 14.81
C PRO A 48 -21.89 -11.89 14.16
N GLY A 49 -21.42 -10.74 14.66
CA GLY A 49 -20.29 -10.03 14.09
C GLY A 49 -19.10 -10.97 13.97
N LEU A 50 -18.75 -11.31 12.76
CA LEU A 50 -17.41 -11.81 12.44
C LEU A 50 -16.50 -10.60 12.67
N GLU A 51 -15.98 -10.46 13.90
CA GLU A 51 -14.88 -9.54 14.16
C GLU A 51 -13.79 -9.89 13.17
N ALA A 52 -13.48 -8.96 12.28
CA ALA A 52 -12.39 -9.15 11.31
C ALA A 52 -11.11 -9.28 12.12
N VAL A 53 -10.56 -10.50 12.20
CA VAL A 53 -9.29 -10.77 12.88
C VAL A 53 -8.24 -9.84 12.28
N SER A 54 -7.66 -8.99 13.10
CA SER A 54 -6.60 -8.07 12.66
C SER A 54 -5.31 -8.86 12.40
N VAL A 55 -4.42 -8.31 11.56
CA VAL A 55 -3.13 -8.95 11.31
C VAL A 55 -2.29 -9.04 12.60
N ALA A 56 -2.45 -8.08 13.51
CA ALA A 56 -1.80 -8.09 14.82
C ALA A 56 -2.24 -9.28 15.66
N ASP A 57 -3.53 -9.69 15.57
CA ASP A 57 -4.06 -10.85 16.29
C ASP A 57 -3.51 -12.19 15.76
N LEU A 58 -2.88 -12.18 14.58
CA LEU A 58 -2.22 -13.34 14.00
C LEU A 58 -0.76 -13.52 14.47
N ASP A 59 -0.29 -12.73 15.43
CA ASP A 59 1.10 -12.78 15.95
C ASP A 59 2.15 -12.72 14.81
N GLN A 60 1.95 -11.78 13.87
CA GLN A 60 2.90 -11.58 12.77
C GLN A 60 4.12 -10.77 13.24
N PRO A 61 5.34 -11.14 12.80
CA PRO A 61 6.52 -10.37 13.11
C PRO A 61 6.40 -8.93 12.59
N PHE A 62 6.94 -7.97 13.34
CA PHE A 62 6.94 -6.55 13.00
C PHE A 62 5.53 -5.93 12.80
N ALA A 63 4.47 -6.51 13.43
CA ALA A 63 3.08 -6.09 13.19
C ALA A 63 2.86 -4.59 13.39
N GLU A 64 3.37 -4.00 14.48
CA GLU A 64 3.24 -2.57 14.75
C GLU A 64 3.98 -1.70 13.71
N ALA A 65 5.21 -2.07 13.37
CA ALA A 65 6.01 -1.33 12.40
C ALA A 65 5.41 -1.38 10.98
N ILE A 66 4.84 -2.55 10.61
CA ILE A 66 4.15 -2.72 9.33
C ILE A 66 2.85 -1.93 9.32
N ALA A 67 2.09 -1.94 10.43
CA ALA A 67 0.86 -1.15 10.56
C ALA A 67 1.15 0.35 10.42
N ASP A 68 2.16 0.87 11.13
CA ASP A 68 2.56 2.28 11.03
C ASP A 68 2.98 2.66 9.60
N ALA A 69 3.79 1.83 8.95
CA ALA A 69 4.23 2.07 7.57
C ALA A 69 3.06 2.02 6.57
N ALA A 70 2.16 1.05 6.71
CA ALA A 70 1.00 0.90 5.83
C ALA A 70 0.04 2.09 5.99
N ASP A 71 -0.31 2.45 7.21
CA ASP A 71 -1.24 3.55 7.51
C ASP A 71 -0.73 4.90 6.99
N ARG A 72 0.58 5.17 7.11
CA ARG A 72 1.21 6.39 6.57
C ARG A 72 1.07 6.55 5.08
N HIS A 73 1.03 5.44 4.34
CA HIS A 73 0.98 5.44 2.87
C HIS A 73 -0.36 4.98 2.31
N GLY A 74 -1.39 4.81 3.17
CA GLY A 74 -2.74 4.41 2.76
C GLY A 74 -2.81 3.00 2.16
N LEU A 75 -1.92 2.10 2.61
CA LEU A 75 -1.90 0.71 2.18
C LEU A 75 -2.72 -0.17 3.14
N ASP A 76 -3.29 -1.24 2.60
CA ASP A 76 -3.78 -2.34 3.42
C ASP A 76 -2.61 -3.01 4.16
N ARG A 77 -2.75 -3.15 5.50
CA ARG A 77 -1.71 -3.71 6.35
C ARG A 77 -1.37 -5.15 5.96
N LYS A 78 -2.37 -5.95 5.58
CA LYS A 78 -2.19 -7.34 5.13
C LYS A 78 -1.44 -7.40 3.80
N LEU A 79 -1.65 -6.41 2.91
CA LEU A 79 -0.89 -6.30 1.67
C LEU A 79 0.59 -6.03 1.94
N LEU A 80 0.91 -5.13 2.88
CA LEU A 80 2.31 -4.86 3.23
C LEU A 80 2.95 -6.07 3.94
N HIS A 81 2.20 -6.78 4.80
CA HIS A 81 2.66 -8.05 5.36
C HIS A 81 2.95 -9.08 4.26
N ALA A 82 2.06 -9.24 3.27
CA ALA A 82 2.24 -10.17 2.16
C ALA A 82 3.51 -9.85 1.35
N LEU A 83 3.77 -8.57 1.11
CA LEU A 83 5.00 -8.12 0.47
C LEU A 83 6.23 -8.56 1.30
N VAL A 84 6.26 -8.27 2.60
CA VAL A 84 7.37 -8.61 3.50
C VAL A 84 7.60 -10.12 3.58
N VAL A 85 6.53 -10.92 3.60
CA VAL A 85 6.62 -12.39 3.56
C VAL A 85 7.37 -12.85 2.32
N VAL A 86 7.02 -12.33 1.15
CA VAL A 86 7.61 -12.75 -0.12
C VAL A 86 9.03 -12.23 -0.28
N GLU A 87 9.30 -10.98 0.14
CA GLU A 87 10.60 -10.34 -0.02
C GLU A 87 11.67 -10.92 0.92
N SER A 88 11.35 -11.14 2.17
CA SER A 88 12.35 -11.50 3.17
C SER A 88 11.96 -12.63 4.12
N ALA A 89 10.70 -13.09 4.11
CA ALA A 89 10.15 -13.93 5.18
C ALA A 89 10.46 -13.33 6.57
N TYR A 90 10.24 -12.01 6.72
CA TYR A 90 10.50 -11.21 7.91
C TYR A 90 11.97 -11.15 8.37
N ARG A 91 12.93 -11.46 7.50
CA ARG A 91 14.36 -11.40 7.85
C ARG A 91 14.92 -10.01 7.56
N ALA A 92 14.97 -9.14 8.57
CA ALA A 92 15.42 -7.76 8.42
C ALA A 92 16.89 -7.63 7.98
N GLN A 93 17.75 -8.61 8.31
CA GLN A 93 19.18 -8.57 8.05
C GLN A 93 19.59 -9.37 6.80
N THR A 94 18.70 -9.53 5.82
CA THR A 94 18.99 -10.30 4.60
C THR A 94 19.21 -9.40 3.40
N CYS A 95 20.09 -9.85 2.50
CA CYS A 95 20.24 -9.26 1.17
C CYS A 95 20.16 -10.34 0.09
N SER A 96 19.60 -9.98 -1.05
CA SER A 96 19.64 -10.81 -2.25
C SER A 96 21.01 -10.73 -2.94
N HIS A 97 21.30 -11.66 -3.84
CA HIS A 97 22.53 -11.60 -4.68
C HIS A 97 22.59 -10.33 -5.55
N ALA A 98 21.46 -9.75 -5.90
CA ALA A 98 21.37 -8.50 -6.64
C ALA A 98 21.61 -7.24 -5.77
N GLY A 99 21.73 -7.40 -4.44
CA GLY A 99 21.98 -6.31 -3.50
C GLY A 99 20.72 -5.61 -2.97
N ALA A 100 19.54 -6.18 -3.18
CA ALA A 100 18.33 -5.75 -2.49
C ALA A 100 18.37 -6.18 -1.03
N CYS A 101 18.06 -5.30 -0.04
CA CYS A 101 18.25 -5.60 1.37
C CYS A 101 17.06 -5.20 2.24
N GLY A 102 16.95 -5.87 3.40
CA GLY A 102 15.98 -5.60 4.45
C GLY A 102 14.64 -6.28 4.24
N LEU A 103 13.66 -5.92 5.06
CA LEU A 103 12.32 -6.53 5.09
C LEU A 103 11.59 -6.46 3.75
N THR A 104 11.70 -5.36 3.04
CA THR A 104 11.02 -5.08 1.76
C THR A 104 11.99 -5.13 0.56
N GLN A 105 13.21 -5.64 0.77
CA GLN A 105 14.24 -5.86 -0.26
C GLN A 105 14.49 -4.63 -1.16
N LEU A 106 14.83 -3.50 -0.55
CA LEU A 106 15.13 -2.28 -1.29
C LEU A 106 16.50 -2.34 -1.96
N MET A 107 16.56 -2.05 -3.26
CA MET A 107 17.82 -1.81 -3.97
C MET A 107 18.49 -0.52 -3.45
N PRO A 108 19.84 -0.42 -3.50
CA PRO A 108 20.55 0.76 -2.99
C PRO A 108 20.07 2.09 -3.57
N GLY A 109 19.87 2.14 -4.90
CA GLY A 109 19.37 3.35 -5.58
C GLY A 109 17.96 3.70 -5.14
N THR A 110 17.06 2.72 -5.08
CA THR A 110 15.67 2.93 -4.61
C THR A 110 15.64 3.39 -3.16
N ALA A 111 16.46 2.81 -2.29
CA ALA A 111 16.57 3.23 -0.89
C ALA A 111 17.02 4.70 -0.78
N ALA A 112 18.02 5.11 -1.56
CA ALA A 112 18.49 6.49 -1.59
C ALA A 112 17.40 7.46 -2.07
N ASP A 113 16.68 7.13 -3.13
CA ASP A 113 15.58 7.93 -3.69
C ASP A 113 14.40 8.09 -2.70
N LEU A 114 14.23 7.11 -1.79
CA LEU A 114 13.20 7.11 -0.75
C LEU A 114 13.68 7.69 0.59
N GLY A 115 14.94 8.10 0.69
CA GLY A 115 15.53 8.63 1.91
C GLY A 115 15.74 7.59 3.02
N VAL A 116 15.84 6.31 2.66
CA VAL A 116 16.19 5.21 3.56
C VAL A 116 17.71 5.17 3.72
N ARG A 117 18.19 5.50 4.92
CA ARG A 117 19.63 5.59 5.23
C ARG A 117 20.21 4.24 5.65
N ASP A 118 19.42 3.48 6.40
CA ASP A 118 19.77 2.12 6.80
C ASP A 118 18.68 1.15 6.33
N ARG A 119 19.04 0.32 5.34
CA ARG A 119 18.14 -0.70 4.78
C ARG A 119 17.91 -1.89 5.72
N PHE A 120 18.69 -1.99 6.80
CA PHE A 120 18.55 -3.02 7.82
C PHE A 120 17.76 -2.54 9.04
N ASP A 121 17.54 -1.23 9.18
CA ASP A 121 16.59 -0.71 10.15
C ASP A 121 15.16 -1.06 9.73
N PRO A 122 14.41 -1.82 10.55
CA PRO A 122 13.08 -2.27 10.18
C PRO A 122 12.10 -1.13 9.86
N HIS A 123 12.14 -0.04 10.64
CA HIS A 123 11.21 1.07 10.47
C HIS A 123 11.53 1.90 9.23
N GLU A 124 12.80 2.19 8.97
CA GLU A 124 13.21 2.92 7.76
C GLU A 124 12.92 2.10 6.51
N ASN A 125 13.22 0.80 6.54
CA ASN A 125 13.00 -0.11 5.41
C ASN A 125 11.52 -0.30 5.09
N LEU A 126 10.69 -0.58 6.11
CA LEU A 126 9.24 -0.75 5.93
C LEU A 126 8.59 0.54 5.40
N ARG A 127 8.96 1.70 5.96
CA ARG A 127 8.46 2.98 5.47
C ARG A 127 8.82 3.22 4.01
N GLY A 128 10.08 2.97 3.62
CA GLY A 128 10.53 3.09 2.24
C GLY A 128 9.82 2.13 1.30
N GLY A 129 9.70 0.85 1.69
CA GLY A 129 9.01 -0.16 0.89
C GLY A 129 7.52 0.14 0.72
N ALA A 130 6.85 0.61 1.78
CA ALA A 130 5.46 1.05 1.73
C ALA A 130 5.28 2.26 0.80
N ASP A 131 6.12 3.30 0.92
CA ASP A 131 6.12 4.45 0.02
C ASP A 131 6.29 4.00 -1.44
N TYR A 132 7.27 3.13 -1.70
CA TYR A 132 7.53 2.64 -3.04
C TYR A 132 6.35 1.86 -3.62
N LEU A 133 5.75 0.95 -2.85
CA LEU A 133 4.55 0.19 -3.28
C LEU A 133 3.37 1.12 -3.54
N ALA A 134 3.08 2.06 -2.64
CA ALA A 134 2.00 3.02 -2.80
C ALA A 134 2.15 3.84 -4.08
N ARG A 135 3.36 4.32 -4.39
CA ARG A 135 3.64 5.02 -5.67
C ARG A 135 3.36 4.14 -6.88
N GLN A 136 3.69 2.83 -6.83
CA GLN A 136 3.38 1.94 -7.95
C GLN A 136 1.88 1.70 -8.08
N ILE A 137 1.14 1.54 -6.98
CA ILE A 137 -0.32 1.39 -7.02
C ILE A 137 -0.97 2.63 -7.62
N LEU A 138 -0.58 3.82 -7.19
CA LEU A 138 -1.08 5.09 -7.74
C LEU A 138 -0.75 5.25 -9.22
N ARG A 139 0.46 4.83 -9.62
CA ARG A 139 0.92 4.97 -11.00
C ARG A 139 0.20 4.07 -11.99
N PHE A 140 -0.06 2.82 -11.60
CA PHE A 140 -0.58 1.81 -12.53
C PHE A 140 -2.08 1.56 -12.37
N GLY A 141 -2.70 1.93 -11.26
CA GLY A 141 -4.12 1.72 -10.99
C GLY A 141 -4.55 0.25 -10.90
N ASP A 142 -3.61 -0.68 -11.01
CA ASP A 142 -3.80 -2.13 -10.95
C ASP A 142 -2.74 -2.75 -10.02
N LEU A 143 -3.19 -3.53 -9.03
CA LEU A 143 -2.30 -4.13 -8.04
C LEU A 143 -1.27 -5.10 -8.68
N ARG A 144 -1.66 -5.85 -9.69
CA ARG A 144 -0.75 -6.82 -10.34
C ARG A 144 0.36 -6.10 -11.10
N LEU A 145 0.01 -4.99 -11.78
CA LEU A 145 0.99 -4.15 -12.47
C LEU A 145 1.89 -3.43 -11.47
N ALA A 146 1.33 -2.97 -10.35
CA ALA A 146 2.11 -2.33 -9.28
C ALA A 146 3.12 -3.30 -8.66
N LEU A 147 2.72 -4.53 -8.35
CA LEU A 147 3.61 -5.57 -7.85
C LEU A 147 4.68 -5.96 -8.88
N ALA A 148 4.30 -6.11 -10.15
CA ALA A 148 5.27 -6.35 -11.22
C ALA A 148 6.28 -5.20 -11.36
N ALA A 149 5.82 -3.95 -11.17
CA ALA A 149 6.67 -2.77 -11.20
C ALA A 149 7.60 -2.69 -9.97
N TYR A 150 7.11 -3.08 -8.81
CA TYR A 150 7.91 -3.19 -7.60
C TYR A 150 9.11 -4.13 -7.82
N ASN A 151 8.85 -5.34 -8.31
CA ASN A 151 9.87 -6.38 -8.52
C ASN A 151 10.76 -6.09 -9.74
N SER A 152 10.20 -5.78 -10.90
CA SER A 152 10.96 -5.71 -12.17
C SER A 152 11.28 -4.29 -12.64
N GLY A 153 10.85 -3.28 -11.88
CA GLY A 153 11.06 -1.86 -12.15
C GLY A 153 9.93 -1.22 -12.96
N PRO A 154 9.46 -0.03 -12.53
CA PRO A 154 8.30 0.65 -13.10
C PRO A 154 8.48 1.08 -14.55
N GLY A 155 9.71 1.39 -14.97
CA GLY A 155 10.00 1.77 -16.35
C GLY A 155 9.75 0.62 -17.33
N ARG A 156 10.02 -0.63 -16.93
CA ARG A 156 9.76 -1.81 -17.75
C ARG A 156 8.27 -2.05 -17.92
N VAL A 157 7.52 -2.05 -16.81
CA VAL A 157 6.08 -2.26 -16.83
C VAL A 157 5.36 -1.16 -17.61
N ALA A 158 5.77 0.10 -17.43
CA ALA A 158 5.20 1.23 -18.18
C ALA A 158 5.40 1.12 -19.70
N ARG A 159 6.58 0.65 -20.15
CA ARG A 159 6.82 0.44 -21.59
C ARG A 159 6.00 -0.71 -22.19
N LEU A 160 5.76 -1.76 -21.39
CA LEU A 160 5.06 -2.95 -21.87
C LEU A 160 3.53 -2.84 -21.73
N GLY A 161 3.03 -2.00 -20.83
CA GLY A 161 1.60 -1.93 -20.48
C GLY A 161 1.03 -3.22 -19.89
N ARG A 162 1.89 -4.16 -19.47
CA ARG A 162 1.52 -5.48 -18.94
C ARG A 162 2.62 -6.02 -18.02
N ILE A 163 2.30 -7.09 -17.29
CA ILE A 163 3.30 -7.85 -16.54
C ILE A 163 4.35 -8.38 -17.53
N PRO A 164 5.66 -8.13 -17.28
CA PRO A 164 6.73 -8.65 -18.12
C PRO A 164 6.69 -10.18 -18.20
N ASP A 165 7.09 -10.73 -19.36
CA ASP A 165 7.23 -12.16 -19.53
C ASP A 165 8.57 -12.67 -18.93
N ILE A 166 8.70 -12.45 -17.61
CA ILE A 166 9.81 -12.87 -16.77
C ILE A 166 9.23 -13.79 -15.72
N THR A 167 9.67 -15.05 -15.70
CA THR A 167 9.15 -16.07 -14.78
C THR A 167 9.22 -15.63 -13.33
N GLU A 168 10.33 -15.03 -12.90
CA GLU A 168 10.51 -14.48 -11.56
C GLU A 168 9.41 -13.45 -11.22
N THR A 169 9.20 -12.46 -12.11
CA THR A 169 8.21 -11.41 -11.87
C THR A 169 6.78 -11.95 -11.84
N ARG A 170 6.45 -12.89 -12.72
CA ARG A 170 5.12 -13.54 -12.70
C ARG A 170 4.89 -14.30 -11.40
N ASN A 171 5.86 -15.12 -11.01
CA ASN A 171 5.78 -15.87 -9.75
C ASN A 171 5.72 -14.95 -8.53
N TYR A 172 6.46 -13.85 -8.54
CA TYR A 172 6.42 -12.84 -7.49
C TYR A 172 5.02 -12.26 -7.32
N VAL A 173 4.39 -11.82 -8.42
CA VAL A 173 3.02 -11.27 -8.39
C VAL A 173 2.02 -12.28 -7.81
N VAL A 174 2.08 -13.54 -8.27
CA VAL A 174 1.23 -14.61 -7.75
C VAL A 174 1.48 -14.81 -6.25
N SER A 175 2.74 -14.95 -5.85
CA SER A 175 3.09 -15.19 -4.44
C SER A 175 2.60 -14.09 -3.49
N VAL A 176 2.74 -12.81 -3.87
CA VAL A 176 2.27 -11.71 -3.03
C VAL A 176 0.75 -11.73 -2.92
N ILE A 177 0.04 -11.98 -4.02
CA ILE A 177 -1.42 -12.07 -4.01
C ILE A 177 -1.89 -13.26 -3.16
N ASP A 178 -1.30 -14.43 -3.30
CA ASP A 178 -1.65 -15.60 -2.52
C ASP A 178 -1.43 -15.36 -1.02
N CYS A 179 -0.31 -14.72 -0.64
CA CYS A 179 -0.06 -14.34 0.74
C CYS A 179 -1.07 -13.31 1.25
N TYR A 180 -1.43 -12.33 0.43
CA TYR A 180 -2.44 -11.35 0.78
C TYR A 180 -3.81 -11.99 1.03
N LEU A 181 -4.23 -12.90 0.14
CA LEU A 181 -5.48 -13.66 0.31
C LEU A 181 -5.44 -14.55 1.54
N ALA A 182 -4.32 -15.23 1.81
CA ALA A 182 -4.14 -16.05 3.01
C ALA A 182 -4.33 -15.23 4.29
N LEU A 183 -3.66 -14.08 4.38
CA LEU A 183 -3.78 -13.15 5.51
C LEU A 183 -5.19 -12.57 5.63
N THR A 184 -5.85 -12.30 4.51
CA THR A 184 -7.23 -11.79 4.50
C THR A 184 -8.21 -12.85 5.01
N ALA A 185 -7.94 -14.13 4.73
CA ALA A 185 -8.70 -15.25 5.25
C ALA A 185 -8.36 -15.60 6.71
N GLY A 186 -7.58 -14.78 7.42
CA GLY A 186 -7.21 -15.00 8.81
C GLY A 186 -6.13 -16.06 9.03
N ARG A 187 -5.41 -16.49 7.96
CA ARG A 187 -4.28 -17.40 8.09
C ARG A 187 -3.00 -16.65 8.41
N GLY A 188 -2.34 -16.96 9.52
CA GLY A 188 -0.99 -16.49 9.79
C GLY A 188 0.00 -17.16 8.85
N VAL A 189 0.89 -16.39 8.20
CA VAL A 189 1.91 -16.91 7.28
C VAL A 189 3.26 -16.26 7.57
N ARG A 190 4.33 -17.05 7.53
CA ARG A 190 5.70 -16.56 7.78
C ARG A 190 6.62 -16.75 6.57
N SER A 191 6.18 -17.51 5.58
CA SER A 191 6.91 -17.72 4.34
C SER A 191 5.94 -17.84 3.16
N SER A 192 6.41 -17.55 1.95
CA SER A 192 5.60 -17.63 0.73
C SER A 192 5.09 -19.05 0.44
N ARG A 193 5.76 -20.09 0.96
CA ARG A 193 5.30 -21.49 0.82
C ARG A 193 4.00 -21.77 1.56
N GLU A 194 3.73 -21.04 2.65
CA GLU A 194 2.52 -21.18 3.46
C GLU A 194 1.32 -20.45 2.85
N CYS A 195 1.56 -19.61 1.85
CA CYS A 195 0.54 -18.77 1.23
C CYS A 195 -0.30 -19.50 0.19
N ALA A 196 0.26 -20.51 -0.46
CA ALA A 196 -0.45 -21.25 -1.50
C ALA A 196 -1.83 -21.70 -0.99
N PRO A 197 -2.87 -21.65 -1.85
CA PRO A 197 -4.16 -22.25 -1.53
C PRO A 197 -3.94 -23.69 -1.10
N ALA A 198 -4.62 -24.14 -0.02
CA ALA A 198 -4.67 -25.56 0.26
C ALA A 198 -5.23 -26.23 -1.01
N GLU A 199 -4.46 -27.15 -1.60
CA GLU A 199 -4.97 -27.91 -2.74
C GLU A 199 -6.31 -28.49 -2.30
N ALA A 200 -7.38 -28.09 -3.00
CA ALA A 200 -8.68 -28.72 -2.80
C ALA A 200 -8.45 -30.18 -3.19
N GLY A 201 -8.33 -31.05 -2.19
CA GLY A 201 -8.18 -32.49 -2.39
C GLY A 201 -9.34 -32.96 -3.27
N LEU A 202 -9.02 -33.33 -4.51
CA LEU A 202 -9.90 -34.05 -5.43
C LEU A 202 -10.09 -35.50 -4.96
#